data_78ae0b1b77b768acd5e0fd3453ddb03a
#
_entry.id   78ae0b1b77b768acd5e0fd3453ddb03a
#
_cell.length_a   1.000
_cell.length_b   1.000
_cell.length_c   1.000
_cell.angle_alpha   90.00
_cell.angle_beta   90.00
_cell.angle_gamma   90.00
#
_symmetry.space_group_name_H-M   'P 1'
#
loop_
_entity.id
_entity.type
_entity.pdbx_description
1 polymer ?
#
loop_
_entity_poly.entity_id
_entity_poly.type
_entity_poly.pdbx_seq_one_letter_code
_entity_poly.pdbx_strand_id
1 'polypeptide(L)'
;RDRLRSRGLGDVYKRQIPYKANIGKGSFFNHAGMGVLINPHVSIGENTKIGNNCSIVGQGPYKNAPIIGNHVYIGPGAVIQGPVVIDDNVIIAPNCVVTKSVPQYAIVAGVPAKIIGDVRKLDYDIFKNESWNDNIHPYLENQEIH
;
A
#
# COMPACT_ATOMS: atom_id res chain seq x y z
N ARG A 1 -7.99 1.72 16.51
CA ARG A 1 -7.53 0.33 16.40
C ARG A 1 -8.66 -0.69 16.47
N ASP A 2 -9.60 -0.50 17.36
CA ASP A 2 -10.71 -1.46 17.51
C ASP A 2 -11.52 -1.62 16.23
N ARG A 3 -11.61 -0.57 15.44
CA ARG A 3 -12.27 -0.62 14.13
C ARG A 3 -11.59 -1.56 13.11
N LEU A 4 -10.33 -1.91 13.32
CA LEU A 4 -9.60 -2.83 12.44
C LEU A 4 -9.73 -4.29 12.88
N ARG A 5 -10.32 -4.55 14.03
CA ARG A 5 -10.59 -5.90 14.48
C ARG A 5 -11.73 -6.51 13.68
N SER A 6 -11.55 -7.73 13.28
CA SER A 6 -12.62 -8.50 12.66
C SER A 6 -13.75 -8.73 13.63
N ARG A 7 -14.98 -8.56 13.17
CA ARG A 7 -16.20 -8.75 13.97
C ARG A 7 -16.99 -9.95 13.48
N GLY A 8 -16.37 -11.05 13.32
CA GLY A 8 -17.03 -12.26 12.92
C GLY A 8 -16.16 -13.12 12.04
N LEU A 9 -16.56 -14.37 11.90
CA LEU A 9 -15.78 -15.37 11.17
C LEU A 9 -15.50 -14.98 9.72
N GLY A 10 -16.47 -14.39 9.06
CA GLY A 10 -16.30 -13.93 7.67
C GLY A 10 -15.20 -12.90 7.50
N ASP A 11 -15.05 -12.00 8.46
CA ASP A 11 -13.99 -11.00 8.43
C ASP A 11 -12.63 -11.59 8.78
N VAL A 12 -12.58 -12.54 9.70
CA VAL A 12 -11.32 -13.22 10.06
C VAL A 12 -10.69 -13.90 8.86
N TYR A 13 -11.48 -14.48 7.96
CA TYR A 13 -10.98 -15.15 6.76
C TYR A 13 -10.68 -14.20 5.60
N LYS A 14 -11.25 -13.00 5.61
CA LYS A 14 -11.08 -12.02 4.53
C LYS A 14 -9.85 -11.14 4.69
N ARG A 15 -9.36 -11.00 5.90
CA ARG A 15 -8.20 -10.15 6.22
C ARG A 15 -7.47 -10.68 7.45
N GLN A 16 -6.17 -10.45 7.48
CA GLN A 16 -5.32 -10.77 8.62
C GLN A 16 -4.51 -9.54 9.01
N ILE A 17 -5.16 -8.61 9.70
CA ILE A 17 -4.55 -7.40 10.24
C ILE A 17 -4.50 -7.59 11.76
N PRO A 18 -3.31 -7.91 12.32
CA PRO A 18 -3.19 -8.17 13.74
C PRO A 18 -3.40 -6.89 14.54
N TYR A 19 -4.05 -7.00 15.68
CA TYR A 19 -4.24 -5.86 16.58
C TYR A 19 -2.93 -5.28 17.12
N LYS A 20 -1.87 -6.08 17.11
CA LYS A 20 -0.53 -5.66 17.54
C LYS A 20 0.22 -4.83 16.49
N ALA A 21 -0.20 -4.87 15.24
CA ALA A 21 0.43 -4.04 14.21
C ALA A 21 0.30 -2.56 14.59
N ASN A 22 1.40 -1.84 14.48
CA ASN A 22 1.43 -0.40 14.75
C ASN A 22 1.03 0.36 13.50
N ILE A 23 -0.16 0.96 13.51
CA ILE A 23 -0.72 1.69 12.37
C ILE A 23 -1.02 3.12 12.80
N GLY A 24 -0.39 4.08 12.14
CA GLY A 24 -0.51 5.49 12.43
C GLY A 24 -1.89 6.07 12.15
N LYS A 25 -2.13 7.23 12.74
CA LYS A 25 -3.38 7.99 12.60
C LYS A 25 -3.65 8.34 11.13
N GLY A 26 -4.89 8.24 10.70
CA GLY A 26 -5.33 8.60 9.35
C GLY A 26 -4.97 7.57 8.28
N SER A 27 -4.26 6.51 8.63
CA SER A 27 -4.02 5.40 7.71
C SER A 27 -5.25 4.53 7.59
N PHE A 28 -5.52 4.04 6.39
CA PHE A 28 -6.71 3.24 6.17
C PHE A 28 -6.52 2.19 5.08
N PHE A 29 -7.39 1.20 5.13
CA PHE A 29 -7.42 0.09 4.20
C PHE A 29 -8.60 0.26 3.24
N ASN A 30 -8.32 0.32 1.94
CA ASN A 30 -9.36 0.29 0.91
C ASN A 30 -10.13 -1.03 0.98
N HIS A 31 -11.39 -0.99 0.63
CA HIS A 31 -12.26 -2.18 0.64
C HIS A 31 -12.25 -2.94 1.97
N ALA A 32 -12.21 -2.21 3.08
CA ALA A 32 -12.17 -2.75 4.44
C ALA A 32 -11.03 -3.75 4.70
N GLY A 33 -9.93 -3.65 3.93
CA GLY A 33 -8.77 -4.53 4.09
C GLY A 33 -8.99 -5.96 3.58
N MET A 34 -9.90 -6.15 2.63
CA MET A 34 -10.16 -7.47 2.07
C MET A 34 -8.88 -8.06 1.48
N GLY A 35 -8.55 -9.30 1.87
CA GLY A 35 -7.37 -10.03 1.40
C GLY A 35 -6.02 -9.50 1.90
N VAL A 36 -6.03 -8.53 2.82
CA VAL A 36 -4.79 -7.97 3.38
C VAL A 36 -4.21 -8.90 4.45
N LEU A 37 -2.91 -9.15 4.34
CA LEU A 37 -2.13 -9.89 5.31
C LEU A 37 -1.00 -9.01 5.84
N ILE A 38 -0.95 -8.79 7.15
CA ILE A 38 0.08 -7.98 7.79
C ILE A 38 0.74 -8.76 8.93
N ASN A 39 2.07 -8.81 8.93
CA ASN A 39 2.83 -9.36 10.04
C ASN A 39 2.64 -8.47 11.29
N PRO A 40 2.51 -9.07 12.50
CA PRO A 40 2.31 -8.31 13.75
C PRO A 40 3.40 -7.28 14.06
N HIS A 41 4.59 -7.45 13.55
CA HIS A 41 5.72 -6.57 13.80
C HIS A 41 5.87 -5.43 12.77
N VAL A 42 4.97 -5.36 11.79
CA VAL A 42 4.96 -4.27 10.82
C VAL A 42 4.57 -2.96 11.49
N SER A 43 5.27 -1.89 11.12
CA SER A 43 4.93 -0.53 11.50
C SER A 43 4.51 0.24 10.26
N ILE A 44 3.37 0.91 10.34
CA ILE A 44 2.83 1.77 9.29
C ILE A 44 2.64 3.16 9.88
N GLY A 45 3.15 4.17 9.20
CA GLY A 45 3.03 5.56 9.62
C GLY A 45 1.64 6.14 9.48
N GLU A 46 1.56 7.46 9.46
CA GLU A 46 0.30 8.19 9.36
C GLU A 46 -0.13 8.43 7.92
N ASN A 47 -1.43 8.56 7.71
CA ASN A 47 -2.04 8.93 6.41
C ASN A 47 -1.57 8.03 5.25
N THR A 48 -1.30 6.77 5.53
CA THR A 48 -0.92 5.76 4.53
C THR A 48 -2.15 5.00 4.06
N LYS A 49 -2.23 4.80 2.77
CA LYS A 49 -3.36 4.15 2.11
C LYS A 49 -2.95 2.79 1.59
N ILE A 50 -3.64 1.75 2.01
CA ILE A 50 -3.30 0.37 1.68
C ILE A 50 -4.43 -0.24 0.84
N GLY A 51 -4.10 -0.70 -0.35
CA GLY A 51 -5.03 -1.40 -1.23
C GLY A 51 -5.42 -2.78 -0.71
N ASN A 52 -6.46 -3.35 -1.27
CA ASN A 52 -6.88 -4.72 -0.99
C ASN A 52 -5.86 -5.75 -1.50
N ASN A 53 -5.88 -6.95 -0.94
CA ASN A 53 -5.00 -8.06 -1.31
C ASN A 53 -3.49 -7.77 -1.18
N CYS A 54 -3.11 -6.80 -0.36
CA CYS A 54 -1.72 -6.53 -0.05
C CYS A 54 -1.18 -7.50 0.98
N SER A 55 0.10 -7.87 0.84
CA SER A 55 0.84 -8.63 1.83
C SER A 55 2.04 -7.83 2.31
N ILE A 56 2.08 -7.54 3.60
CA ILE A 56 3.20 -6.82 4.24
C ILE A 56 3.77 -7.78 5.29
N VAL A 57 4.85 -8.45 4.93
CA VAL A 57 5.29 -9.66 5.62
C VAL A 57 6.79 -9.67 5.88
N GLY A 58 7.20 -10.44 6.87
CA GLY A 58 8.61 -10.71 7.10
C GLY A 58 9.18 -11.71 6.10
N GLN A 59 10.47 -11.95 6.21
CA GLN A 59 11.18 -12.96 5.42
C GLN A 59 12.14 -13.71 6.33
N GLY A 60 11.97 -15.01 6.42
CA GLY A 60 12.93 -15.83 7.16
C GLY A 60 14.32 -15.85 6.47
N PRO A 61 15.41 -15.89 7.22
CA PRO A 61 15.48 -16.03 8.68
C PRO A 61 15.45 -14.67 9.45
N TYR A 62 15.20 -13.58 8.78
CA TYR A 62 15.23 -12.25 9.39
C TYR A 62 14.06 -12.06 10.37
N LYS A 63 14.35 -11.41 11.49
CA LYS A 63 13.35 -11.13 12.53
C LYS A 63 12.58 -9.83 12.30
N ASN A 64 13.12 -8.94 11.49
CA ASN A 64 12.54 -7.63 11.24
C ASN A 64 11.46 -7.71 10.16
N ALA A 65 10.38 -7.00 10.39
CA ALA A 65 9.30 -6.81 9.43
C ALA A 65 9.41 -5.44 8.76
N PRO A 66 8.69 -5.20 7.66
CA PRO A 66 8.70 -3.91 6.99
C PRO A 66 8.30 -2.75 7.89
N ILE A 67 8.95 -1.60 7.68
CA ILE A 67 8.58 -0.31 8.26
C ILE A 67 8.11 0.57 7.10
N ILE A 68 6.87 1.02 7.20
CA ILE A 68 6.22 1.87 6.20
C ILE A 68 6.09 3.27 6.78
N GLY A 69 6.52 4.27 6.05
CA GLY A 69 6.49 5.67 6.47
C GLY A 69 5.11 6.30 6.42
N ASN A 70 5.10 7.63 6.40
CA ASN A 70 3.90 8.45 6.35
C ASN A 70 3.51 8.76 4.90
N HIS A 71 2.22 8.92 4.65
CA HIS A 71 1.69 9.35 3.36
C HIS A 71 2.20 8.47 2.21
N VAL A 72 2.16 7.17 2.43
CA VAL A 72 2.53 6.14 1.45
C VAL A 72 1.27 5.58 0.82
N TYR A 73 1.28 5.42 -0.48
CA TYR A 73 0.23 4.71 -1.20
C TYR A 73 0.73 3.32 -1.59
N ILE A 74 -0.01 2.30 -1.16
CA ILE A 74 0.28 0.91 -1.49
C ILE A 74 -0.86 0.39 -2.37
N GLY A 75 -0.56 0.16 -3.64
CA GLY A 75 -1.53 -0.31 -4.62
C GLY A 75 -2.05 -1.72 -4.31
N PRO A 76 -3.25 -2.05 -4.77
CA PRO A 76 -3.83 -3.38 -4.53
C PRO A 76 -2.94 -4.49 -5.08
N GLY A 77 -2.88 -5.59 -4.35
CA GLY A 77 -2.09 -6.75 -4.72
C GLY A 77 -0.59 -6.63 -4.51
N ALA A 78 -0.09 -5.50 -4.02
CA ALA A 78 1.34 -5.33 -3.76
C ALA A 78 1.81 -6.23 -2.61
N VAL A 79 3.06 -6.69 -2.73
CA VAL A 79 3.75 -7.47 -1.71
C VAL A 79 4.97 -6.69 -1.24
N ILE A 80 5.07 -6.46 0.07
CA ILE A 80 6.24 -5.85 0.70
C ILE A 80 6.82 -6.89 1.65
N GLN A 81 8.04 -7.33 1.38
CA GLN A 81 8.60 -8.48 2.06
C GLN A 81 10.00 -8.18 2.61
N GLY A 82 10.22 -8.64 3.84
CA GLY A 82 11.52 -8.62 4.46
C GLY A 82 11.81 -7.37 5.29
N PRO A 83 13.06 -7.23 5.77
CA PRO A 83 13.47 -6.11 6.60
C PRO A 83 13.72 -4.85 5.74
N VAL A 84 12.65 -4.29 5.19
CA VAL A 84 12.73 -3.12 4.30
C VAL A 84 12.08 -1.90 4.94
N VAL A 85 12.57 -0.73 4.58
CA VAL A 85 11.99 0.56 4.95
C VAL A 85 11.42 1.21 3.70
N ILE A 86 10.14 1.49 3.74
CA ILE A 86 9.47 2.33 2.74
C ILE A 86 9.38 3.73 3.33
N ASP A 87 10.10 4.66 2.75
CA ASP A 87 10.16 6.02 3.26
C ASP A 87 8.87 6.80 2.99
N ASP A 88 8.79 8.04 3.47
CA ASP A 88 7.59 8.87 3.33
C ASP A 88 7.31 9.25 1.87
N ASN A 89 6.04 9.51 1.58
CA ASN A 89 5.59 10.00 0.26
C ASN A 89 5.96 9.07 -0.91
N VAL A 90 5.94 7.78 -0.69
CA VAL A 90 6.21 6.75 -1.71
C VAL A 90 4.91 6.25 -2.32
N ILE A 91 4.94 5.96 -3.61
CA ILE A 91 3.87 5.24 -4.29
C ILE A 91 4.39 3.86 -4.70
N ILE A 92 3.68 2.83 -4.26
CA ILE A 92 3.91 1.45 -4.66
C ILE A 92 2.78 1.03 -5.61
N ALA A 93 3.14 0.74 -6.86
CA ALA A 93 2.16 0.39 -7.89
C ALA A 93 1.44 -0.94 -7.57
N PRO A 94 0.26 -1.16 -8.15
CA PRO A 94 -0.46 -2.43 -8.00
C PRO A 94 0.39 -3.64 -8.43
N ASN A 95 0.21 -4.76 -7.71
CA ASN A 95 0.88 -6.04 -7.99
C ASN A 95 2.43 -5.98 -8.00
N CYS A 96 2.99 -4.99 -7.35
CA CYS A 96 4.42 -4.81 -7.21
C CYS A 96 4.97 -5.72 -6.10
N VAL A 97 6.17 -6.22 -6.25
CA VAL A 97 6.86 -6.99 -5.21
C VAL A 97 8.10 -6.25 -4.76
N VAL A 98 8.02 -5.68 -3.55
CA VAL A 98 9.09 -4.87 -2.94
C VAL A 98 9.90 -5.73 -1.99
N THR A 99 11.18 -5.91 -2.30
CA THR A 99 12.13 -6.69 -1.49
C THR A 99 13.35 -5.87 -1.05
N LYS A 100 13.38 -4.59 -1.40
CA LYS A 100 14.43 -3.64 -1.01
C LYS A 100 13.80 -2.36 -0.49
N SER A 101 14.50 -1.64 0.37
CA SER A 101 14.06 -0.34 0.86
C SER A 101 13.83 0.66 -0.27
N VAL A 102 12.85 1.53 -0.10
CA VAL A 102 12.43 2.50 -1.11
C VAL A 102 12.63 3.90 -0.56
N PRO A 103 13.37 4.77 -1.27
CA PRO A 103 13.63 6.13 -0.81
C PRO A 103 12.41 7.03 -0.93
N GLN A 104 12.42 8.13 -0.18
CA GLN A 104 11.36 9.15 -0.18
C GLN A 104 11.07 9.66 -1.60
N TYR A 105 9.79 9.89 -1.88
CA TYR A 105 9.25 10.38 -3.16
C TYR A 105 9.36 9.41 -4.34
N ALA A 106 9.87 8.21 -4.14
CA ALA A 106 9.95 7.26 -5.24
C ALA A 106 8.59 6.68 -5.62
N ILE A 107 8.41 6.43 -6.89
CA ILE A 107 7.35 5.59 -7.43
C ILE A 107 8.00 4.30 -7.88
N VAL A 108 7.52 3.17 -7.34
CA VAL A 108 8.07 1.85 -7.68
C VAL A 108 7.00 0.97 -8.32
N ALA A 109 7.44 0.11 -9.23
CA ALA A 109 6.57 -0.85 -9.92
C ALA A 109 7.33 -2.10 -10.32
N GLY A 110 6.61 -3.15 -10.57
CA GLY A 110 7.13 -4.40 -11.15
C GLY A 110 7.52 -5.46 -10.14
N VAL A 111 8.01 -6.58 -10.69
CA VAL A 111 8.46 -7.76 -9.96
C VAL A 111 9.83 -8.19 -10.51
N PRO A 112 10.93 -7.92 -9.83
CA PRO A 112 11.04 -7.13 -8.59
C PRO A 112 10.78 -5.65 -8.83
N ALA A 113 10.39 -4.95 -7.76
CA ALA A 113 10.10 -3.52 -7.80
C ALA A 113 11.32 -2.71 -8.21
N LYS A 114 11.10 -1.73 -9.09
CA LYS A 114 12.11 -0.75 -9.51
C LYS A 114 11.52 0.65 -9.46
N ILE A 115 12.37 1.64 -9.21
CA ILE A 115 11.99 3.05 -9.24
C ILE A 115 11.69 3.42 -10.70
N ILE A 116 10.46 3.90 -10.94
CA ILE A 116 9.99 4.32 -12.26
C ILE A 116 9.66 5.80 -12.34
N GLY A 117 9.66 6.51 -11.23
CA GLY A 117 9.30 7.92 -11.21
C GLY A 117 9.49 8.58 -9.86
N ASP A 118 9.05 9.84 -9.80
CA ASP A 118 9.11 10.71 -8.64
C ASP A 118 7.71 11.29 -8.38
N VAL A 119 7.21 11.11 -7.18
CA VAL A 119 5.88 11.58 -6.75
C VAL A 119 5.71 13.09 -6.97
N ARG A 120 6.77 13.87 -6.77
CA ARG A 120 6.74 15.33 -6.92
C ARG A 120 6.51 15.81 -8.35
N LYS A 121 6.71 14.93 -9.33
CA LYS A 121 6.50 15.22 -10.75
C LYS A 121 5.13 14.86 -11.27
N LEU A 122 4.28 14.26 -10.42
CA LEU A 122 2.91 13.93 -10.78
C LEU A 122 2.06 15.21 -10.85
N ASP A 123 1.15 15.24 -11.79
CA ASP A 123 0.17 16.31 -11.96
C ASP A 123 -1.17 16.03 -11.24
N TYR A 124 -1.21 14.98 -10.44
CA TYR A 124 -2.35 14.59 -9.63
C TYR A 124 -1.92 14.13 -8.23
N ASP A 125 -2.87 14.13 -7.30
CA ASP A 125 -2.67 13.62 -5.94
C ASP A 125 -3.48 12.33 -5.77
N ILE A 126 -2.78 11.21 -5.64
CA ILE A 126 -3.40 9.87 -5.51
C ILE A 126 -4.22 9.70 -4.22
N PHE A 127 -4.04 10.59 -3.24
CA PHE A 127 -4.79 10.57 -1.98
C PHE A 127 -6.11 11.33 -2.04
N LYS A 128 -6.31 12.16 -3.05
CA LYS A 128 -7.56 12.88 -3.24
C LYS A 128 -8.61 11.95 -3.80
N ASN A 129 -9.76 11.94 -3.15
CA ASN A 129 -10.94 11.28 -3.69
C ASN A 129 -11.66 12.30 -4.57
N GLU A 130 -11.57 12.10 -5.86
CA GLU A 130 -12.41 12.80 -6.81
C GLU A 130 -13.74 12.08 -6.95
N SER A 131 -14.81 12.82 -7.21
CA SER A 131 -16.10 12.21 -7.52
C SER A 131 -15.98 11.37 -8.80
N TRP A 132 -16.65 10.23 -8.80
CA TRP A 132 -16.75 9.42 -10.02
C TRP A 132 -17.28 10.27 -11.16
N ASN A 133 -16.60 10.21 -12.29
CA ASN A 133 -17.01 10.89 -13.50
C ASN A 133 -17.60 9.87 -14.47
N ASP A 134 -18.86 10.05 -14.80
CA ASP A 134 -19.55 9.15 -15.73
C ASP A 134 -19.05 9.28 -17.18
N ASN A 135 -18.34 10.37 -17.48
CA ASN A 135 -17.81 10.62 -18.81
C ASN A 135 -16.30 10.38 -18.83
N ILE A 136 -15.89 9.21 -19.28
CA ILE A 136 -14.49 8.81 -19.41
C ILE A 136 -13.89 9.07 -20.81
N HIS A 137 -14.69 9.54 -21.75
CA HIS A 137 -14.20 9.77 -23.12
C HIS A 137 -12.98 10.68 -23.21
N PRO A 138 -12.88 11.80 -22.46
CA PRO A 138 -11.69 12.64 -22.49
C PRO A 138 -10.42 11.92 -22.07
N TYR A 139 -10.55 10.91 -21.20
CA TYR A 139 -9.41 10.11 -20.77
C TYR A 139 -8.94 9.12 -21.82
N LEU A 140 -9.89 8.61 -22.64
CA LEU A 140 -9.56 7.68 -23.73
C LEU A 140 -8.90 8.39 -24.90
N GLU A 141 -9.31 9.61 -25.19
CA GLU A 141 -8.77 10.41 -26.30
C GLU A 141 -7.28 10.75 -26.12
N ASN A 142 -6.82 10.83 -24.88
CA ASN A 142 -5.44 11.18 -24.55
C ASN A 142 -4.53 9.96 -24.30
N GLN A 143 -5.07 8.74 -24.43
CA GLN A 143 -4.27 7.55 -24.29
C GLN A 143 -3.74 7.08 -25.64
N GLU A 144 -2.43 7.22 -25.82
CA GLU A 144 -1.75 6.51 -26.88
C GLU A 144 -1.76 5.03 -26.56
N ILE A 145 -2.54 4.25 -27.32
CA ILE A 145 -2.55 2.80 -27.21
C ILE A 145 -1.33 2.29 -27.98
N HIS A 146 -0.35 1.84 -27.24
CA HIS A 146 0.82 1.16 -27.81
C HIS A 146 0.64 -0.33 -27.84
#